data_601389662a0d978523f7a40f6c2e4c40
#
_entry.id   601389662a0d978523f7a40f6c2e4c40
#
_cell.length_a   1.000
_cell.length_b   1.000
_cell.length_c   1.000
_cell.angle_alpha   90.00
_cell.angle_beta   90.00
_cell.angle_gamma   90.00
#
_symmetry.space_group_name_H-M   'P 1'
#
loop_
_entity.id
_entity.type
_entity.pdbx_description
1 polymer ?
#
loop_
_entity_poly.entity_id
_entity_poly.type
_entity_poly.pdbx_seq_one_letter_code
_entity_poly.pdbx_strand_id
1 'polypeptide(L)'
;MRVIVLSLLLLLFPLLAPVQLHAAVDPAVTAPITTANLDRLLERAMADDLIAGGVVVVGNHEGILATAARGQVSSAAGAPAITDRTVFDVASLTKVIATTPAVIKLLDEGRIALTDPLSRWFPELAGTDKGSITILNLMTHTSGLSDVMVGSDRSVEGLVRKVAVQRSRLPGSGFEYADINFILLGEMVRRVSGERLDQFCRKEIYDPLGTRDTAFLPSRDGSSDIAPTSGNQSGVVQDQNARLLGGVAGHAGLFSSAYDLARYARLMLGKGTLDGTRILSEEAVGQMTTPYLCNNGRVKRGLGWDISSPFSAPKGTLFSDASYGHTGYSGSSIWIDPQQDMFVIMLTRRVDYRNVHNFNQLRRNVSTVAAADFRGGAGDEVPVVEAEVMKARVIAASTAAFRKEPRRFRLALFGHRDDRRAAKCSVKPGRRVVQARAGHRGKITAKVAKNETGKTRAGVKKRRTLSRS
;
A
#
# COMPACT_ATOMS: atom_id res chain seq x y z
N MET A 1 66.00 30.00 -65.01
CA MET A 1 65.35 29.97 -63.71
C MET A 1 63.91 30.46 -63.92
N ARG A 2 62.96 29.53 -63.95
CA ARG A 2 61.52 29.83 -64.15
C ARG A 2 60.83 29.61 -62.79
N VAL A 3 60.24 30.69 -62.18
CA VAL A 3 59.45 30.64 -60.97
C VAL A 3 58.03 30.37 -61.42
N ILE A 4 57.48 29.29 -60.97
CA ILE A 4 56.05 28.92 -61.12
C ILE A 4 55.28 29.46 -59.94
N VAL A 5 54.39 30.42 -60.19
CA VAL A 5 53.43 30.94 -59.20
C VAL A 5 52.19 30.05 -59.26
N LEU A 6 51.90 29.35 -58.15
CA LEU A 6 50.70 28.52 -57.98
C LEU A 6 49.60 29.36 -57.31
N SER A 7 48.58 29.72 -58.06
CA SER A 7 47.42 30.46 -57.57
C SER A 7 46.48 29.49 -56.86
N LEU A 8 46.28 29.66 -55.58
CA LEU A 8 45.33 28.92 -54.75
C LEU A 8 43.95 29.57 -54.84
N LEU A 9 43.02 28.95 -55.55
CA LEU A 9 41.64 29.37 -55.63
C LEU A 9 40.89 28.79 -54.38
N LEU A 10 40.57 29.63 -53.36
CA LEU A 10 39.71 29.29 -52.26
C LEU A 10 38.24 29.38 -52.71
N LEU A 11 37.60 28.23 -52.92
CA LEU A 11 36.15 28.10 -53.08
C LEU A 11 35.47 28.25 -51.71
N LEU A 12 34.85 29.40 -51.50
CA LEU A 12 33.91 29.65 -50.40
C LEU A 12 32.58 28.91 -50.69
N PHE A 13 32.36 27.74 -50.06
CA PHE A 13 31.03 27.14 -49.96
C PHE A 13 30.31 27.76 -48.74
N PRO A 14 29.11 28.32 -48.94
CA PRO A 14 28.29 28.69 -47.78
C PRO A 14 27.75 27.42 -47.12
N LEU A 15 28.14 27.18 -45.86
CA LEU A 15 27.51 26.22 -44.99
C LEU A 15 26.07 26.68 -44.71
N LEU A 16 25.11 26.16 -45.44
CA LEU A 16 23.70 26.18 -45.07
C LEU A 16 23.51 25.20 -43.92
N ALA A 17 23.52 25.72 -42.68
CA ALA A 17 23.05 24.95 -41.53
C ALA A 17 21.53 24.68 -41.70
N PRO A 18 21.05 23.46 -41.47
CA PRO A 18 19.63 23.21 -41.50
C PRO A 18 19.00 23.97 -40.31
N VAL A 19 18.14 24.95 -40.61
CA VAL A 19 17.25 25.57 -39.65
C VAL A 19 16.28 24.46 -39.25
N GLN A 20 16.49 23.86 -38.08
CA GLN A 20 15.48 23.03 -37.42
C GLN A 20 14.35 23.98 -37.04
N LEU A 21 13.30 23.96 -37.82
CA LEU A 21 12.02 24.53 -37.48
C LEU A 21 11.50 23.68 -36.28
N HIS A 22 11.79 24.12 -35.05
CA HIS A 22 11.06 23.65 -33.93
C HIS A 22 9.63 24.20 -34.12
N ALA A 23 8.74 23.34 -34.57
CA ALA A 23 7.32 23.63 -34.43
C ALA A 23 7.08 23.91 -32.95
N ALA A 24 6.79 25.14 -32.62
CA ALA A 24 6.23 25.49 -31.33
C ALA A 24 4.96 24.64 -31.21
N VAL A 25 4.99 23.62 -30.37
CA VAL A 25 3.78 22.94 -29.92
C VAL A 25 3.06 24.03 -29.16
N ASP A 26 1.97 24.57 -29.73
CA ASP A 26 1.03 25.40 -29.00
C ASP A 26 0.77 24.70 -27.66
N PRO A 27 0.90 25.40 -26.51
CA PRO A 27 0.44 24.83 -25.27
C PRO A 27 -1.05 24.54 -25.48
N ALA A 28 -1.38 23.28 -25.71
CA ALA A 28 -2.75 22.84 -25.80
C ALA A 28 -3.42 23.37 -24.54
N VAL A 29 -4.33 24.31 -24.71
CA VAL A 29 -5.25 24.76 -23.66
C VAL A 29 -5.99 23.49 -23.25
N THR A 30 -5.49 22.84 -22.21
CA THR A 30 -6.12 21.64 -21.66
C THR A 30 -7.48 22.09 -21.15
N ALA A 31 -8.53 21.66 -21.87
CA ALA A 31 -9.88 21.87 -21.40
C ALA A 31 -9.99 21.32 -19.96
N PRO A 32 -10.72 22.00 -19.07
CA PRO A 32 -10.82 21.55 -17.69
C PRO A 32 -11.36 20.13 -17.64
N ILE A 33 -10.68 19.25 -16.88
CA ILE A 33 -11.11 17.86 -16.67
C ILE A 33 -12.50 17.89 -16.04
N THR A 34 -13.48 17.27 -16.69
CA THR A 34 -14.81 17.16 -16.12
C THR A 34 -14.83 16.12 -15.00
N THR A 35 -15.44 16.45 -13.87
CA THR A 35 -15.59 15.50 -12.74
C THR A 35 -16.81 14.60 -12.88
N ALA A 36 -17.71 14.84 -13.83
CA ALA A 36 -19.01 14.19 -13.93
C ALA A 36 -18.95 12.65 -13.96
N ASN A 37 -17.94 12.08 -14.61
CA ASN A 37 -17.74 10.63 -14.65
C ASN A 37 -17.26 10.09 -13.30
N LEU A 38 -16.35 10.78 -12.64
CA LEU A 38 -15.83 10.42 -11.30
C LEU A 38 -16.92 10.54 -10.24
N ASP A 39 -17.73 11.59 -10.33
CA ASP A 39 -18.87 11.84 -9.46
C ASP A 39 -19.87 10.68 -9.53
N ARG A 40 -20.25 10.27 -10.75
CA ARG A 40 -21.14 9.10 -10.97
C ARG A 40 -20.55 7.79 -10.42
N LEU A 41 -19.23 7.59 -10.50
CA LEU A 41 -18.59 6.40 -9.93
C LEU A 41 -18.68 6.41 -8.40
N LEU A 42 -18.47 7.54 -7.75
CA LEU A 42 -18.62 7.66 -6.29
C LEU A 42 -20.07 7.47 -5.85
N GLU A 43 -21.02 8.11 -6.54
CA GLU A 43 -22.46 7.98 -6.27
C GLU A 43 -22.94 6.52 -6.40
N ARG A 44 -22.51 5.85 -7.46
CA ARG A 44 -22.81 4.41 -7.64
C ARG A 44 -22.20 3.54 -6.55
N ALA A 45 -20.94 3.79 -6.18
CA ALA A 45 -20.30 3.05 -5.11
C ALA A 45 -20.98 3.26 -3.74
N MET A 46 -21.57 4.44 -3.50
CA MET A 46 -22.41 4.70 -2.34
C MET A 46 -23.73 3.94 -2.41
N ALA A 47 -24.39 3.95 -3.56
CA ALA A 47 -25.64 3.21 -3.79
C ALA A 47 -25.47 1.69 -3.69
N ASP A 48 -24.28 1.18 -4.02
CA ASP A 48 -23.90 -0.24 -3.90
C ASP A 48 -23.35 -0.60 -2.49
N ASP A 49 -23.45 0.30 -1.51
CA ASP A 49 -22.94 0.13 -0.12
C ASP A 49 -21.45 -0.25 -0.03
N LEU A 50 -20.65 0.10 -1.02
CA LEU A 50 -19.20 -0.12 -0.98
C LEU A 50 -18.48 0.92 -0.12
N ILE A 51 -18.94 2.18 -0.23
CA ILE A 51 -18.41 3.34 0.49
C ILE A 51 -19.55 4.18 1.05
N ALA A 52 -19.30 4.89 2.13
CA ALA A 52 -20.23 5.91 2.66
C ALA A 52 -19.89 7.33 2.18
N GLY A 53 -18.90 7.45 1.35
CA GLY A 53 -18.42 8.69 0.74
C GLY A 53 -16.94 8.59 0.41
N GLY A 54 -16.44 9.56 -0.35
CA GLY A 54 -15.04 9.61 -0.74
C GLY A 54 -14.70 10.82 -1.60
N VAL A 55 -13.41 10.96 -1.85
CA VAL A 55 -12.84 12.00 -2.72
C VAL A 55 -11.87 11.36 -3.71
N VAL A 56 -11.93 11.83 -4.95
CA VAL A 56 -10.96 11.53 -6.00
C VAL A 56 -10.33 12.83 -6.46
N VAL A 57 -9.01 12.86 -6.50
CA VAL A 57 -8.22 13.98 -6.99
C VAL A 57 -7.38 13.50 -8.18
N VAL A 58 -7.41 14.26 -9.26
CA VAL A 58 -6.60 14.09 -10.47
C VAL A 58 -5.74 15.32 -10.64
N GLY A 59 -4.45 15.13 -10.97
CA GLY A 59 -3.53 16.25 -11.17
C GLY A 59 -2.26 15.85 -11.90
N ASN A 60 -1.37 16.83 -12.07
CA ASN A 60 -0.06 16.71 -12.69
C ASN A 60 1.03 17.39 -11.83
N HIS A 61 2.23 17.57 -12.37
CA HIS A 61 3.32 18.26 -11.65
C HIS A 61 2.98 19.69 -11.25
N GLU A 62 2.10 20.39 -11.97
CA GLU A 62 1.69 21.78 -11.71
C GLU A 62 0.70 21.87 -10.54
N GLY A 63 -0.24 20.89 -10.43
CA GLY A 63 -1.26 20.95 -9.37
C GLY A 63 -2.38 19.93 -9.50
N ILE A 64 -3.43 20.20 -8.72
CA ILE A 64 -4.72 19.51 -8.82
C ILE A 64 -5.49 20.11 -9.98
N LEU A 65 -5.93 19.25 -10.89
CA LEU A 65 -6.70 19.63 -12.06
C LEU A 65 -8.20 19.36 -11.90
N ALA A 66 -8.56 18.34 -11.12
CA ALA A 66 -9.95 17.98 -10.86
C ALA A 66 -10.10 17.36 -9.48
N THR A 67 -11.22 17.64 -8.82
CA THR A 67 -11.63 17.06 -7.54
C THR A 67 -13.10 16.66 -7.60
N ALA A 68 -13.39 15.37 -7.43
CA ALA A 68 -14.73 14.83 -7.25
C ALA A 68 -14.88 14.37 -5.81
N ALA A 69 -15.86 14.86 -5.06
CA ALA A 69 -16.10 14.49 -3.67
C ALA A 69 -17.59 14.26 -3.42
N ARG A 70 -17.93 13.17 -2.71
CA ARG A 70 -19.30 12.79 -2.39
C ARG A 70 -19.40 12.22 -0.98
N GLY A 71 -20.54 12.47 -0.35
CA GLY A 71 -20.83 11.97 1.00
C GLY A 71 -20.36 12.91 2.10
N GLN A 72 -20.49 12.46 3.35
CA GLN A 72 -20.17 13.21 4.56
C GLN A 72 -19.01 12.56 5.32
N VAL A 73 -18.28 13.37 6.08
CA VAL A 73 -17.14 12.95 6.89
C VAL A 73 -17.53 11.82 7.88
N SER A 74 -18.72 11.89 8.46
CA SER A 74 -19.24 10.84 9.34
C SER A 74 -20.74 10.63 9.13
N SER A 75 -21.31 9.66 9.84
CA SER A 75 -22.76 9.41 9.84
C SER A 75 -23.54 10.24 10.88
N ALA A 76 -22.87 11.15 11.59
CA ALA A 76 -23.50 12.03 12.54
C ALA A 76 -24.40 13.05 11.83
N ALA A 77 -25.52 13.43 12.46
CA ALA A 77 -26.36 14.49 11.94
C ALA A 77 -25.57 15.80 11.87
N GLY A 78 -25.64 16.48 10.72
CA GLY A 78 -24.90 17.73 10.50
C GLY A 78 -23.39 17.54 10.26
N ALA A 79 -22.90 16.31 10.05
CA ALA A 79 -21.50 16.10 9.67
C ALA A 79 -21.16 16.89 8.39
N PRO A 80 -19.96 17.49 8.29
CA PRO A 80 -19.55 18.22 7.13
C PRO A 80 -19.43 17.32 5.90
N ALA A 81 -19.53 17.90 4.71
CA ALA A 81 -19.27 17.19 3.46
C ALA A 81 -17.80 16.81 3.35
N ILE A 82 -17.51 15.69 2.68
CA ILE A 82 -16.17 15.29 2.33
C ILE A 82 -15.59 16.29 1.32
N THR A 83 -14.36 16.68 1.54
CA THR A 83 -13.54 17.53 0.66
C THR A 83 -12.18 16.90 0.42
N ASP A 84 -11.35 17.54 -0.41
CA ASP A 84 -9.95 17.15 -0.60
C ASP A 84 -9.07 17.36 0.67
N ARG A 85 -9.59 18.12 1.65
CA ARG A 85 -8.95 18.36 2.96
C ARG A 85 -9.43 17.39 4.05
N THR A 86 -10.49 16.63 3.79
CA THR A 86 -10.92 15.59 4.75
C THR A 86 -9.79 14.59 4.98
N VAL A 87 -9.51 14.32 6.24
CA VAL A 87 -8.43 13.43 6.68
C VAL A 87 -8.92 12.00 6.78
N PHE A 88 -8.19 11.07 6.20
CA PHE A 88 -8.49 9.64 6.21
C PHE A 88 -7.34 8.83 6.77
N ASP A 89 -7.64 7.73 7.44
CA ASP A 89 -6.68 6.66 7.65
C ASP A 89 -6.29 6.08 6.28
N VAL A 90 -5.04 6.26 5.87
CA VAL A 90 -4.58 5.83 4.55
C VAL A 90 -4.04 4.39 4.55
N ALA A 91 -4.09 3.70 5.68
CA ALA A 91 -3.68 2.31 5.85
C ALA A 91 -2.30 2.03 5.23
N SER A 92 -2.21 1.06 4.30
CA SER A 92 -0.93 0.66 3.69
C SER A 92 -0.27 1.73 2.81
N LEU A 93 -0.93 2.86 2.49
CA LEU A 93 -0.19 3.99 1.90
C LEU A 93 0.88 4.52 2.86
N THR A 94 0.78 4.25 4.17
CA THR A 94 1.85 4.50 5.15
C THR A 94 3.20 3.99 4.65
N LYS A 95 3.21 2.83 3.99
CA LYS A 95 4.44 2.22 3.46
C LYS A 95 5.17 3.14 2.48
N VAL A 96 4.42 3.79 1.59
CA VAL A 96 4.98 4.58 0.49
C VAL A 96 5.00 6.09 0.76
N ILE A 97 4.22 6.57 1.72
CA ILE A 97 4.17 8.00 2.09
C ILE A 97 5.01 8.31 3.34
N ALA A 98 5.27 7.32 4.19
CA ALA A 98 6.07 7.49 5.41
C ALA A 98 7.35 6.66 5.39
N THR A 99 7.22 5.32 5.41
CA THR A 99 8.35 4.43 5.66
C THR A 99 9.34 4.40 4.51
N THR A 100 8.85 4.29 3.27
CA THR A 100 9.74 4.31 2.08
C THR A 100 10.55 5.60 2.01
N PRO A 101 9.96 6.82 2.00
CA PRO A 101 10.76 8.03 1.93
C PRO A 101 11.70 8.20 3.13
N ALA A 102 11.33 7.73 4.34
CA ALA A 102 12.22 7.75 5.50
C ALA A 102 13.44 6.84 5.29
N VAL A 103 13.25 5.62 4.79
CA VAL A 103 14.33 4.69 4.47
C VAL A 103 15.23 5.26 3.37
N ILE A 104 14.62 5.82 2.32
CA ILE A 104 15.33 6.42 1.20
C ILE A 104 16.14 7.65 1.63
N LYS A 105 15.62 8.47 2.54
CA LYS A 105 16.36 9.58 3.12
C LYS A 105 17.64 9.11 3.83
N LEU A 106 17.53 8.05 4.63
CA LEU A 106 18.69 7.45 5.30
C LEU A 106 19.69 6.82 4.30
N LEU A 107 19.19 6.28 3.19
CA LEU A 107 20.01 5.75 2.09
C LEU A 107 20.76 6.90 1.38
N ASP A 108 20.06 7.98 1.05
CA ASP A 108 20.60 9.17 0.38
C ASP A 108 21.67 9.86 1.24
N GLU A 109 21.51 9.79 2.58
CA GLU A 109 22.50 10.25 3.56
C GLU A 109 23.68 9.27 3.76
N GLY A 110 23.70 8.12 3.09
CA GLY A 110 24.74 7.10 3.23
C GLY A 110 24.77 6.37 4.59
N ARG A 111 23.71 6.51 5.39
CA ARG A 111 23.63 5.90 6.75
C ARG A 111 23.27 4.41 6.69
N ILE A 112 22.64 3.98 5.61
CA ILE A 112 22.28 2.59 5.32
C ILE A 112 22.58 2.28 3.87
N ALA A 113 22.62 0.98 3.52
CA ALA A 113 22.68 0.48 2.15
C ALA A 113 21.55 -0.53 1.92
N LEU A 114 21.01 -0.61 0.71
CA LEU A 114 19.96 -1.60 0.37
C LEU A 114 20.42 -3.05 0.62
N THR A 115 21.72 -3.30 0.56
CA THR A 115 22.36 -4.60 0.81
C THR A 115 22.65 -4.88 2.27
N ASP A 116 22.42 -3.91 3.17
CA ASP A 116 22.64 -4.12 4.61
C ASP A 116 21.76 -5.26 5.12
N PRO A 117 22.34 -6.22 5.84
CA PRO A 117 21.59 -7.31 6.42
C PRO A 117 20.83 -6.85 7.67
N LEU A 118 19.66 -7.45 7.94
CA LEU A 118 18.87 -7.15 9.13
C LEU A 118 19.66 -7.29 10.43
N SER A 119 20.57 -8.25 10.53
CA SER A 119 21.40 -8.46 11.71
C SER A 119 22.26 -7.24 12.09
N ARG A 120 22.51 -6.32 11.14
CA ARG A 120 23.22 -5.07 11.43
C ARG A 120 22.42 -4.16 12.37
N TRP A 121 21.10 -4.15 12.19
CA TRP A 121 20.19 -3.27 12.92
C TRP A 121 19.35 -3.99 13.96
N PHE A 122 19.23 -5.32 13.83
CA PHE A 122 18.50 -6.22 14.72
C PHE A 122 19.44 -7.32 15.21
N PRO A 123 20.28 -7.03 16.21
CA PRO A 123 21.19 -8.04 16.77
C PRO A 123 20.46 -9.28 17.29
N GLU A 124 19.17 -9.15 17.62
CA GLU A 124 18.28 -10.25 18.00
C GLU A 124 18.12 -11.32 16.90
N LEU A 125 18.37 -10.94 15.64
CA LEU A 125 18.33 -11.84 14.48
C LEU A 125 19.71 -12.39 14.10
N ALA A 126 20.78 -11.94 14.76
CA ALA A 126 22.13 -12.45 14.50
C ALA A 126 22.19 -13.95 14.78
N GLY A 127 22.85 -14.71 13.88
CA GLY A 127 22.94 -16.17 13.98
C GLY A 127 21.67 -16.92 13.55
N THR A 128 20.59 -16.23 13.18
CA THR A 128 19.41 -16.84 12.56
C THR A 128 19.47 -16.71 11.04
N ASP A 129 18.69 -17.53 10.32
CA ASP A 129 18.50 -17.42 8.87
C ASP A 129 17.87 -16.08 8.43
N LYS A 130 17.23 -15.33 9.34
CA LYS A 130 16.62 -14.02 9.12
C LYS A 130 17.64 -12.89 9.17
N GLY A 131 18.77 -13.09 9.82
CA GLY A 131 19.81 -12.07 9.94
C GLY A 131 20.39 -11.64 8.59
N SER A 132 20.35 -12.50 7.57
CA SER A 132 20.83 -12.22 6.20
C SER A 132 19.81 -11.53 5.29
N ILE A 133 18.55 -11.36 5.72
CA ILE A 133 17.54 -10.60 4.97
C ILE A 133 18.05 -9.17 4.80
N THR A 134 17.99 -8.63 3.58
CA THR A 134 18.47 -7.28 3.30
C THR A 134 17.34 -6.24 3.34
N ILE A 135 17.70 -4.96 3.46
CA ILE A 135 16.75 -3.85 3.33
C ILE A 135 16.00 -3.93 1.99
N LEU A 136 16.70 -4.26 0.90
CA LEU A 136 16.08 -4.47 -0.40
C LEU A 136 15.00 -5.56 -0.36
N ASN A 137 15.26 -6.68 0.32
CA ASN A 137 14.28 -7.75 0.44
C ASN A 137 13.01 -7.28 1.18
N LEU A 138 13.15 -6.47 2.21
CA LEU A 138 11.99 -5.89 2.92
C LEU A 138 11.22 -4.92 2.03
N MET A 139 11.92 -3.97 1.38
CA MET A 139 11.33 -2.94 0.52
C MET A 139 10.57 -3.51 -0.67
N THR A 140 10.99 -4.67 -1.18
CA THR A 140 10.38 -5.34 -2.35
C THR A 140 9.45 -6.49 -1.99
N HIS A 141 9.22 -6.74 -0.69
CA HIS A 141 8.44 -7.89 -0.20
C HIS A 141 8.98 -9.25 -0.68
N THR A 142 10.31 -9.39 -0.72
CA THR A 142 11.00 -10.63 -1.09
C THR A 142 11.79 -11.24 0.07
N SER A 143 11.50 -10.82 1.30
CA SER A 143 12.18 -11.32 2.51
C SER A 143 11.90 -12.79 2.81
N GLY A 144 10.80 -13.34 2.30
CA GLY A 144 10.31 -14.68 2.64
C GLY A 144 9.61 -14.75 4.00
N LEU A 145 9.46 -13.62 4.70
CA LEU A 145 8.73 -13.54 5.96
C LEU A 145 7.22 -13.53 5.71
N SER A 146 6.47 -14.17 6.60
CA SER A 146 5.01 -14.08 6.68
C SER A 146 4.60 -13.18 7.84
N ASP A 147 3.38 -12.64 7.78
CA ASP A 147 2.86 -11.75 8.81
C ASP A 147 2.75 -12.44 10.18
N VAL A 148 3.04 -11.67 11.21
CA VAL A 148 2.89 -12.05 12.61
C VAL A 148 2.05 -11.02 13.36
N MET A 149 1.27 -11.50 14.33
CA MET A 149 0.48 -10.62 15.19
C MET A 149 1.31 -10.07 16.33
N VAL A 150 1.11 -8.80 16.65
CA VAL A 150 1.65 -8.18 17.86
C VAL A 150 1.16 -8.95 19.08
N GLY A 151 2.06 -9.22 20.01
CA GLY A 151 1.75 -9.94 21.24
C GLY A 151 1.10 -9.07 22.31
N SER A 152 0.83 -9.67 23.48
CA SER A 152 0.32 -8.96 24.64
C SER A 152 1.31 -7.93 25.22
N ASP A 153 2.59 -8.08 24.89
CA ASP A 153 3.65 -7.13 25.24
C ASP A 153 3.61 -5.83 24.42
N ARG A 154 2.79 -5.80 23.37
CA ARG A 154 2.58 -4.63 22.48
C ARG A 154 3.88 -3.98 22.01
N SER A 155 4.92 -4.79 21.76
CA SER A 155 6.26 -4.30 21.43
C SER A 155 6.75 -4.81 20.07
N VAL A 156 7.60 -4.03 19.43
CA VAL A 156 8.32 -4.45 18.23
C VAL A 156 9.33 -5.52 18.58
N GLU A 157 9.96 -5.47 19.73
CA GLU A 157 10.88 -6.48 20.23
C GLU A 157 10.21 -7.86 20.33
N GLY A 158 8.94 -7.89 20.78
CA GLY A 158 8.13 -9.12 20.78
C GLY A 158 7.87 -9.67 19.39
N LEU A 159 7.63 -8.77 18.42
CA LEU A 159 7.52 -9.18 17.00
C LEU A 159 8.85 -9.72 16.47
N VAL A 160 9.97 -9.05 16.74
CA VAL A 160 11.30 -9.49 16.29
C VAL A 160 11.61 -10.88 16.84
N ARG A 161 11.30 -11.18 18.12
CA ARG A 161 11.43 -12.53 18.68
C ARG A 161 10.59 -13.58 17.94
N LYS A 162 9.35 -13.23 17.52
CA LYS A 162 8.52 -14.11 16.69
C LYS A 162 9.10 -14.32 15.29
N VAL A 163 9.63 -13.26 14.68
CA VAL A 163 10.33 -13.34 13.39
C VAL A 163 11.54 -14.28 13.49
N ALA A 164 12.33 -14.20 14.56
CA ALA A 164 13.53 -15.03 14.75
C ALA A 164 13.23 -16.52 14.65
N VAL A 165 12.06 -16.96 15.10
CA VAL A 165 11.69 -18.39 15.19
C VAL A 165 10.68 -18.84 14.15
N GLN A 166 10.08 -17.93 13.35
CA GLN A 166 9.13 -18.33 12.32
C GLN A 166 9.82 -19.11 11.18
N ARG A 167 9.05 -19.98 10.54
CA ARG A 167 9.49 -20.57 9.26
C ARG A 167 9.38 -19.51 8.17
N SER A 168 10.42 -19.37 7.36
CA SER A 168 10.44 -18.43 6.25
C SER A 168 10.94 -19.12 4.98
N ARG A 169 10.63 -18.53 3.84
CA ARG A 169 11.28 -18.88 2.57
C ARG A 169 12.65 -18.22 2.52
N LEU A 170 13.50 -18.68 1.60
CA LEU A 170 14.80 -18.03 1.37
C LEU A 170 14.57 -16.59 0.89
N PRO A 171 15.29 -15.61 1.43
CA PRO A 171 15.24 -14.23 0.94
C PRO A 171 15.52 -14.18 -0.56
N GLY A 172 14.75 -13.36 -1.29
CA GLY A 172 14.85 -13.23 -2.74
C GLY A 172 14.19 -14.35 -3.56
N SER A 173 13.74 -15.45 -2.94
CA SER A 173 13.17 -16.60 -3.67
C SER A 173 11.79 -16.35 -4.28
N GLY A 174 11.10 -15.28 -3.87
CA GLY A 174 9.79 -14.94 -4.40
C GLY A 174 9.16 -13.73 -3.72
N PHE A 175 8.13 -13.23 -4.34
CA PHE A 175 7.32 -12.12 -3.83
C PHE A 175 6.21 -12.66 -2.90
N GLU A 176 6.09 -12.06 -1.71
CA GLU A 176 4.97 -12.23 -0.79
C GLU A 176 4.74 -10.93 -0.04
N TYR A 177 3.61 -10.27 -0.33
CA TYR A 177 3.23 -9.07 0.39
C TYR A 177 3.01 -9.39 1.86
N ALA A 178 3.78 -8.75 2.74
CA ALA A 178 3.67 -8.95 4.18
C ALA A 178 3.97 -7.64 4.93
N ASP A 179 3.11 -7.30 5.90
CA ASP A 179 3.20 -6.08 6.69
C ASP A 179 4.42 -6.06 7.59
N ILE A 180 4.87 -7.25 8.05
CA ILE A 180 6.05 -7.38 8.90
C ILE A 180 7.30 -6.75 8.27
N ASN A 181 7.44 -6.79 6.94
CA ASN A 181 8.55 -6.16 6.25
C ASN A 181 8.65 -4.67 6.60
N PHE A 182 7.52 -3.99 6.55
CA PHE A 182 7.46 -2.55 6.81
C PHE A 182 7.43 -2.21 8.30
N ILE A 183 6.93 -3.10 9.16
CA ILE A 183 7.09 -2.95 10.61
C ILE A 183 8.58 -2.93 10.96
N LEU A 184 9.36 -3.87 10.42
CA LEU A 184 10.81 -3.92 10.61
C LEU A 184 11.52 -2.69 10.01
N LEU A 185 11.12 -2.22 8.82
CA LEU A 185 11.68 -1.00 8.24
C LEU A 185 11.40 0.25 9.09
N GLY A 186 10.19 0.39 9.62
CA GLY A 186 9.86 1.50 10.51
C GLY A 186 10.69 1.48 11.81
N GLU A 187 10.88 0.31 12.40
CA GLU A 187 11.78 0.15 13.56
C GLU A 187 13.24 0.38 13.20
N MET A 188 13.67 -0.04 12.01
CA MET A 188 15.01 0.24 11.52
C MET A 188 15.27 1.75 11.41
N VAL A 189 14.31 2.52 10.87
CA VAL A 189 14.41 3.99 10.84
C VAL A 189 14.67 4.52 12.25
N ARG A 190 13.92 4.05 13.26
CA ARG A 190 14.12 4.45 14.65
C ARG A 190 15.52 4.09 15.17
N ARG A 191 16.00 2.88 14.90
CA ARG A 191 17.33 2.42 15.37
C ARG A 191 18.49 3.17 14.70
N VAL A 192 18.30 3.55 13.44
CA VAL A 192 19.32 4.29 12.68
C VAL A 192 19.31 5.78 13.03
N SER A 193 18.13 6.40 13.07
CA SER A 193 18.00 7.85 13.28
C SER A 193 18.04 8.25 14.75
N GLY A 194 17.59 7.37 15.65
CA GLY A 194 17.32 7.69 17.06
C GLY A 194 15.94 8.33 17.26
N GLU A 195 15.19 8.60 16.18
CA GLU A 195 13.88 9.25 16.20
C GLU A 195 12.78 8.23 15.87
N ARG A 196 11.58 8.39 16.48
CA ARG A 196 10.42 7.60 16.08
C ARG A 196 10.04 7.93 14.63
N LEU A 197 9.42 6.98 13.94
CA LEU A 197 9.04 7.15 12.53
C LEU A 197 8.17 8.39 12.29
N ASP A 198 7.21 8.67 13.17
CA ASP A 198 6.34 9.86 13.09
C ASP A 198 7.13 11.18 13.21
N GLN A 199 8.07 11.24 14.13
CA GLN A 199 8.94 12.40 14.35
C GLN A 199 9.89 12.60 13.16
N PHE A 200 10.52 11.51 12.72
CA PHE A 200 11.44 11.55 11.57
C PHE A 200 10.71 12.00 10.29
N CYS A 201 9.55 11.39 9.98
CA CYS A 201 8.78 11.76 8.80
C CYS A 201 8.28 13.20 8.85
N ARG A 202 7.83 13.66 10.02
CA ARG A 202 7.38 15.04 10.19
C ARG A 202 8.49 16.01 9.88
N LYS A 203 9.65 15.84 10.50
CA LYS A 203 10.81 16.73 10.38
C LYS A 203 11.42 16.71 8.98
N GLU A 204 11.66 15.52 8.43
CA GLU A 204 12.46 15.35 7.22
C GLU A 204 11.62 15.37 5.93
N ILE A 205 10.28 15.17 6.03
CA ILE A 205 9.42 15.00 4.87
C ILE A 205 8.23 15.96 4.91
N TYR A 206 7.39 15.89 5.97
CA TYR A 206 6.06 16.54 5.93
C TYR A 206 6.15 18.04 6.14
N ASP A 207 6.93 18.51 7.11
CA ASP A 207 7.12 19.94 7.37
C ASP A 207 7.80 20.63 6.17
N PRO A 208 8.89 20.08 5.56
CA PRO A 208 9.48 20.64 4.35
C PRO A 208 8.54 20.58 3.14
N LEU A 209 7.69 19.54 3.03
CA LEU A 209 6.70 19.39 1.97
C LEU A 209 5.51 20.33 2.17
N GLY A 210 5.33 20.89 3.37
CA GLY A 210 4.19 21.75 3.70
C GLY A 210 2.87 21.00 3.80
N THR A 211 2.90 19.70 4.13
CA THR A 211 1.70 18.88 4.38
C THR A 211 1.27 19.09 5.83
N ARG A 212 0.03 19.54 6.03
CA ARG A 212 -0.52 19.87 7.36
C ARG A 212 -1.50 18.86 7.88
N ASP A 213 -2.13 18.11 6.96
CA ASP A 213 -3.15 17.10 7.25
C ASP A 213 -2.55 15.70 7.33
N THR A 214 -1.22 15.56 7.13
CA THR A 214 -0.52 14.28 7.10
C THR A 214 0.21 14.05 8.41
N ALA A 215 -0.25 13.08 9.18
CA ALA A 215 0.36 12.75 10.48
C ALA A 215 0.00 11.34 10.94
N PHE A 216 0.89 10.74 11.74
CA PHE A 216 0.49 9.69 12.67
C PHE A 216 -0.21 10.32 13.87
N LEU A 217 -1.15 9.58 14.49
CA LEU A 217 -1.87 10.02 15.68
C LEU A 217 -2.45 11.44 15.51
N PRO A 218 -3.31 11.67 14.50
CA PRO A 218 -3.83 13.00 14.24
C PRO A 218 -4.57 13.55 15.47
N SER A 219 -4.50 14.88 15.66
CA SER A 219 -5.24 15.54 16.74
C SER A 219 -6.74 15.32 16.60
N ARG A 220 -7.42 15.07 17.70
CA ARG A 220 -8.88 14.87 17.77
C ARG A 220 -9.60 16.04 18.43
N ASP A 221 -8.98 17.19 18.46
CA ASP A 221 -9.51 18.42 19.02
C ASP A 221 -10.56 19.12 18.15
N GLY A 222 -10.91 18.52 17.00
CA GLY A 222 -11.84 19.09 16.04
C GLY A 222 -11.22 20.06 15.06
N SER A 223 -9.90 20.25 15.11
CA SER A 223 -9.18 21.13 14.16
C SER A 223 -9.15 20.59 12.73
N SER A 224 -9.45 19.31 12.55
CA SER A 224 -9.50 18.64 11.24
C SER A 224 -10.70 17.69 11.15
N ASP A 225 -11.32 17.65 9.98
CA ASP A 225 -12.39 16.70 9.67
C ASP A 225 -11.82 15.31 9.39
N ILE A 226 -11.75 14.47 10.44
CA ILE A 226 -11.20 13.11 10.31
C ILE A 226 -12.32 12.11 10.07
N ALA A 227 -12.32 11.50 8.90
CA ALA A 227 -13.27 10.45 8.53
C ALA A 227 -12.99 9.16 9.34
N PRO A 228 -13.98 8.63 10.07
CA PRO A 228 -13.80 7.37 10.79
C PRO A 228 -13.71 6.20 9.80
N THR A 229 -12.87 5.23 10.11
CA THR A 229 -12.90 3.93 9.44
C THR A 229 -14.03 3.07 10.03
N SER A 230 -14.53 2.08 9.26
CA SER A 230 -15.63 1.22 9.72
C SER A 230 -15.29 0.56 11.06
N GLY A 231 -16.19 0.74 12.03
CA GLY A 231 -16.07 0.18 13.38
C GLY A 231 -15.09 0.91 14.30
N ASN A 232 -14.42 1.97 13.86
CA ASN A 232 -13.49 2.77 14.66
C ASN A 232 -14.00 4.21 14.82
N GLN A 233 -13.51 4.87 15.86
CA GLN A 233 -13.68 6.30 16.06
C GLN A 233 -12.77 7.10 15.14
N SER A 234 -13.11 8.36 14.87
CA SER A 234 -12.24 9.29 14.13
C SER A 234 -10.84 9.36 14.74
N GLY A 235 -9.82 9.32 13.90
CA GLY A 235 -8.42 9.34 14.33
C GLY A 235 -7.93 8.05 15.01
N VAL A 236 -8.71 6.96 14.99
CA VAL A 236 -8.29 5.63 15.45
C VAL A 236 -7.86 4.78 14.24
N VAL A 237 -6.61 4.32 14.27
CA VAL A 237 -6.02 3.50 13.21
C VAL A 237 -6.84 2.23 12.98
N GLN A 238 -7.13 1.91 11.72
CA GLN A 238 -7.89 0.72 11.35
C GLN A 238 -7.08 -0.57 11.59
N ASP A 239 -5.79 -0.55 11.32
CA ASP A 239 -4.92 -1.72 11.46
C ASP A 239 -4.70 -2.10 12.92
N GLN A 240 -4.93 -3.38 13.25
CA GLN A 240 -4.84 -3.87 14.63
C GLN A 240 -3.39 -3.90 15.14
N ASN A 241 -2.43 -4.33 14.32
CA ASN A 241 -1.03 -4.37 14.72
C ASN A 241 -0.50 -2.96 14.96
N ALA A 242 -0.84 -2.01 14.07
CA ALA A 242 -0.46 -0.61 14.24
C ALA A 242 -1.06 -0.02 15.52
N ARG A 243 -2.34 -0.30 15.84
CA ARG A 243 -2.95 0.13 17.12
C ARG A 243 -2.22 -0.43 18.34
N LEU A 244 -1.89 -1.73 18.30
CA LEU A 244 -1.18 -2.38 19.41
C LEU A 244 0.24 -1.84 19.58
N LEU A 245 0.86 -1.34 18.50
CA LEU A 245 2.15 -0.65 18.50
C LEU A 245 2.04 0.85 18.83
N GLY A 246 0.89 1.30 19.34
CA GLY A 246 0.71 2.69 19.74
C GLY A 246 0.32 3.65 18.61
N GLY A 247 -0.14 3.15 17.46
CA GLY A 247 -0.62 3.95 16.33
C GLY A 247 0.47 4.42 15.35
N VAL A 248 1.74 4.15 15.64
CA VAL A 248 2.88 4.49 14.77
C VAL A 248 3.61 3.21 14.37
N ALA A 249 3.41 2.79 13.12
CA ALA A 249 4.05 1.60 12.59
C ALA A 249 4.41 1.79 11.12
N GLY A 250 5.47 1.11 10.66
CA GLY A 250 5.96 1.33 9.30
C GLY A 250 5.03 0.83 8.20
N HIS A 251 4.06 -0.02 8.51
CA HIS A 251 3.12 -0.59 7.54
C HIS A 251 1.77 0.11 7.48
N ALA A 252 1.34 0.79 8.56
CA ALA A 252 0.04 1.44 8.70
C ALA A 252 0.07 2.45 9.86
N GLY A 253 -0.96 3.32 9.97
CA GLY A 253 -1.12 4.28 11.05
C GLY A 253 -1.04 5.74 10.61
N LEU A 254 -0.67 5.99 9.35
CA LEU A 254 -0.67 7.34 8.80
C LEU A 254 -2.09 7.76 8.43
N PHE A 255 -2.38 9.02 8.73
CA PHE A 255 -3.56 9.74 8.28
C PHE A 255 -3.13 10.84 7.30
N SER A 256 -3.96 11.14 6.31
CA SER A 256 -3.68 12.19 5.33
C SER A 256 -4.94 12.66 4.63
N SER A 257 -4.89 13.83 4.01
CA SER A 257 -5.89 14.35 3.07
C SER A 257 -5.47 14.08 1.62
N ALA A 258 -6.43 14.15 0.69
CA ALA A 258 -6.13 14.02 -0.73
C ALA A 258 -5.26 15.18 -1.24
N TYR A 259 -5.45 16.37 -0.67
CA TYR A 259 -4.63 17.55 -0.97
C TYR A 259 -3.15 17.32 -0.61
N ASP A 260 -2.87 16.83 0.59
CA ASP A 260 -1.50 16.55 1.02
C ASP A 260 -0.86 15.43 0.22
N LEU A 261 -1.63 14.38 -0.11
CA LEU A 261 -1.16 13.32 -0.99
C LEU A 261 -0.88 13.83 -2.41
N ALA A 262 -1.63 14.84 -2.90
CA ALA A 262 -1.34 15.50 -4.17
C ALA A 262 -0.01 16.25 -4.13
N ARG A 263 0.32 16.94 -3.02
CA ARG A 263 1.66 17.54 -2.84
C ARG A 263 2.76 16.49 -2.90
N TYR A 264 2.55 15.34 -2.25
CA TYR A 264 3.49 14.22 -2.31
C TYR A 264 3.60 13.64 -3.73
N ALA A 265 2.51 13.47 -4.46
CA ALA A 265 2.52 13.03 -5.85
C ALA A 265 3.29 14.01 -6.77
N ARG A 266 3.10 15.32 -6.56
CA ARG A 266 3.87 16.36 -7.26
C ARG A 266 5.37 16.31 -6.92
N LEU A 267 5.73 16.06 -5.66
CA LEU A 267 7.12 15.83 -5.26
C LEU A 267 7.74 14.68 -6.07
N MET A 268 6.99 13.59 -6.23
CA MET A 268 7.46 12.41 -6.97
C MET A 268 7.60 12.70 -8.47
N LEU A 269 6.63 13.40 -9.08
CA LEU A 269 6.70 13.86 -10.48
C LEU A 269 7.84 14.87 -10.67
N GLY A 270 8.04 15.76 -9.70
CA GLY A 270 9.14 16.73 -9.64
C GLY A 270 10.49 16.14 -9.24
N LYS A 271 10.61 14.79 -9.26
CA LYS A 271 11.85 14.07 -8.99
C LYS A 271 12.51 14.48 -7.66
N GLY A 272 11.69 14.58 -6.62
CA GLY A 272 12.13 14.90 -5.27
C GLY A 272 12.20 16.39 -4.94
N THR A 273 11.71 17.26 -5.82
CA THR A 273 11.59 18.69 -5.62
C THR A 273 10.15 19.14 -5.74
N LEU A 274 9.68 19.97 -4.81
CA LEU A 274 8.37 20.62 -4.89
C LEU A 274 8.50 22.10 -4.51
N ASP A 275 7.89 22.98 -5.30
CA ASP A 275 7.83 24.43 -5.07
C ASP A 275 9.24 25.02 -4.71
N GLY A 276 10.28 24.54 -5.41
CA GLY A 276 11.69 24.94 -5.21
C GLY A 276 12.39 24.25 -4.04
N THR A 277 11.69 23.50 -3.20
CA THR A 277 12.27 22.77 -2.06
C THR A 277 12.62 21.34 -2.46
N ARG A 278 13.91 20.97 -2.32
CA ARG A 278 14.36 19.58 -2.53
C ARG A 278 14.27 18.81 -1.22
N ILE A 279 13.49 17.72 -1.25
CA ILE A 279 13.28 16.82 -0.11
C ILE A 279 14.06 15.52 -0.30
N LEU A 280 14.05 15.00 -1.54
CA LEU A 280 14.77 13.79 -1.95
C LEU A 280 15.67 14.11 -3.14
N SER A 281 16.79 13.43 -3.31
CA SER A 281 17.56 13.54 -4.55
C SER A 281 16.81 12.93 -5.73
N GLU A 282 17.11 13.36 -6.95
CA GLU A 282 16.54 12.75 -8.17
C GLU A 282 16.92 11.27 -8.27
N GLU A 283 18.15 10.94 -7.88
CA GLU A 283 18.63 9.57 -7.84
C GLU A 283 17.82 8.72 -6.85
N ALA A 284 17.54 9.24 -5.65
CA ALA A 284 16.72 8.58 -4.65
C ALA A 284 15.30 8.28 -5.16
N VAL A 285 14.64 9.24 -5.81
CA VAL A 285 13.33 9.02 -6.44
C VAL A 285 13.44 7.99 -7.57
N GLY A 286 14.49 8.07 -8.39
CA GLY A 286 14.76 7.07 -9.43
C GLY A 286 14.89 5.65 -8.86
N GLN A 287 15.64 5.48 -7.78
CA GLN A 287 15.76 4.20 -7.09
C GLN A 287 14.43 3.70 -6.53
N MET A 288 13.62 4.59 -5.94
CA MET A 288 12.28 4.23 -5.42
C MET A 288 11.37 3.64 -6.49
N THR A 289 11.44 4.15 -7.71
CA THR A 289 10.48 3.87 -8.79
C THR A 289 11.03 2.93 -9.87
N THR A 290 12.33 2.59 -9.81
CA THR A 290 12.94 1.60 -10.71
C THR A 290 12.32 0.21 -10.48
N PRO A 291 11.99 -0.53 -11.56
CA PRO A 291 11.44 -1.87 -11.43
C PRO A 291 12.48 -2.90 -10.96
N TYR A 292 12.35 -3.36 -9.73
CA TYR A 292 13.04 -4.56 -9.23
C TYR A 292 12.25 -5.79 -9.64
N LEU A 293 12.91 -6.72 -10.34
CA LEU A 293 12.26 -7.94 -10.83
C LEU A 293 12.21 -9.00 -9.72
N CYS A 294 11.01 -9.38 -9.35
CA CYS A 294 10.73 -10.39 -8.35
C CYS A 294 10.06 -11.61 -8.99
N ASN A 295 10.06 -12.75 -8.31
CA ASN A 295 9.35 -13.94 -8.75
C ASN A 295 9.67 -14.35 -10.21
N ASN A 296 10.97 -14.45 -10.54
CA ASN A 296 11.48 -14.74 -11.88
C ASN A 296 10.98 -13.75 -12.94
N GLY A 297 10.95 -12.47 -12.62
CA GLY A 297 10.54 -11.39 -13.52
C GLY A 297 9.04 -11.23 -13.73
N ARG A 298 8.21 -12.06 -13.08
CA ARG A 298 6.74 -11.96 -13.19
C ARG A 298 6.13 -10.82 -12.38
N VAL A 299 6.87 -10.30 -11.43
CA VAL A 299 6.44 -9.20 -10.55
C VAL A 299 7.49 -8.10 -10.64
N LYS A 300 7.03 -6.87 -10.83
CA LYS A 300 7.86 -5.66 -10.83
C LYS A 300 7.44 -4.81 -9.65
N ARG A 301 8.38 -4.55 -8.75
CA ARG A 301 8.19 -3.68 -7.58
C ARG A 301 9.19 -2.55 -7.62
N GLY A 302 8.77 -1.35 -7.22
CA GLY A 302 9.71 -0.34 -6.75
C GLY A 302 10.06 -0.58 -5.28
N LEU A 303 10.84 0.30 -4.68
CA LEU A 303 11.07 0.27 -3.24
C LEU A 303 9.79 0.73 -2.52
N GLY A 304 9.04 -0.24 -2.00
CA GLY A 304 7.69 -0.02 -1.43
C GLY A 304 6.57 0.05 -2.47
N TRP A 305 6.82 0.61 -3.63
CA TRP A 305 5.83 0.86 -4.66
C TRP A 305 5.44 -0.39 -5.46
N ASP A 306 4.18 -0.44 -5.86
CA ASP A 306 3.68 -1.42 -6.81
C ASP A 306 3.81 -0.87 -8.24
N ILE A 307 4.37 -1.65 -9.16
CA ILE A 307 4.51 -1.30 -10.58
C ILE A 307 3.71 -2.29 -11.43
N SER A 308 3.98 -3.57 -11.29
CA SER A 308 3.26 -4.66 -11.96
C SER A 308 3.31 -5.92 -11.12
N SER A 309 2.21 -6.21 -10.43
CA SER A 309 2.06 -7.33 -9.52
C SER A 309 0.60 -7.81 -9.49
N PRO A 310 0.26 -8.87 -8.75
CA PRO A 310 -1.14 -9.25 -8.52
C PRO A 310 -2.00 -8.15 -7.88
N PHE A 311 -1.39 -7.09 -7.34
CA PHE A 311 -2.09 -5.97 -6.69
C PHE A 311 -2.28 -4.75 -7.60
N SER A 312 -1.73 -4.75 -8.83
CA SER A 312 -1.71 -3.58 -9.72
C SER A 312 -3.01 -3.33 -10.48
N ALA A 313 -3.99 -4.22 -10.42
CA ALA A 313 -5.28 -4.04 -11.11
C ALA A 313 -5.95 -2.67 -10.83
N PRO A 314 -5.85 -2.08 -9.63
CA PRO A 314 -6.38 -0.75 -9.32
C PRO A 314 -5.78 0.40 -10.14
N LYS A 315 -4.64 0.28 -10.77
CA LYS A 315 -4.07 1.33 -11.63
C LYS A 315 -4.90 1.62 -12.90
N GLY A 316 -5.87 0.75 -13.21
CA GLY A 316 -6.68 0.89 -14.42
C GLY A 316 -6.01 0.33 -15.66
N THR A 317 -6.46 0.76 -16.84
CA THR A 317 -6.01 0.23 -18.14
C THR A 317 -5.28 1.25 -19.00
N LEU A 318 -5.26 2.52 -18.59
CA LEU A 318 -4.72 3.62 -19.39
C LEU A 318 -3.43 4.20 -18.81
N PHE A 319 -3.02 3.81 -17.63
CA PHE A 319 -1.72 4.17 -17.07
C PHE A 319 -0.59 3.47 -17.81
N SER A 320 0.54 4.16 -17.99
CA SER A 320 1.72 3.63 -18.66
C SER A 320 2.39 2.51 -17.85
N ASP A 321 3.34 1.80 -18.48
CA ASP A 321 4.15 0.79 -17.79
C ASP A 321 5.17 1.40 -16.81
N ALA A 322 5.44 2.70 -16.93
CA ALA A 322 6.29 3.45 -16.00
C ALA A 322 5.55 3.88 -14.72
N SER A 323 4.23 3.72 -14.69
CA SER A 323 3.41 4.11 -13.55
C SER A 323 3.64 3.21 -12.34
N TYR A 324 3.55 3.82 -11.17
CA TYR A 324 3.65 3.15 -9.88
C TYR A 324 2.58 3.67 -8.92
N GLY A 325 2.25 2.87 -7.94
CA GLY A 325 1.21 3.24 -6.99
C GLY A 325 1.15 2.33 -5.80
N HIS A 326 0.15 2.52 -4.97
CA HIS A 326 -0.18 1.65 -3.86
C HIS A 326 -1.64 1.78 -3.46
N THR A 327 -2.16 0.78 -2.76
CA THR A 327 -3.52 0.79 -2.21
C THR A 327 -3.49 0.61 -0.70
N GLY A 328 -4.51 1.16 -0.01
CA GLY A 328 -4.71 0.96 1.42
C GLY A 328 -6.00 0.19 1.71
N TYR A 329 -5.98 -0.62 2.75
CA TYR A 329 -7.12 -1.46 3.13
C TYR A 329 -8.36 -0.64 3.50
N SER A 330 -8.17 0.54 4.07
CA SER A 330 -9.22 1.50 4.44
C SER A 330 -10.01 2.06 3.27
N GLY A 331 -9.54 1.86 2.04
CA GLY A 331 -10.20 2.35 0.83
C GLY A 331 -9.41 3.43 0.09
N SER A 332 -8.17 3.65 0.48
CA SER A 332 -7.25 4.60 -0.17
C SER A 332 -6.52 3.98 -1.35
N SER A 333 -6.12 4.81 -2.30
CA SER A 333 -5.17 4.48 -3.38
C SER A 333 -4.50 5.73 -3.93
N ILE A 334 -3.28 5.56 -4.42
CA ILE A 334 -2.52 6.56 -5.16
C ILE A 334 -1.83 5.88 -6.34
N TRP A 335 -1.95 6.46 -7.52
CA TRP A 335 -1.23 6.06 -8.73
C TRP A 335 -0.60 7.27 -9.38
N ILE A 336 0.67 7.17 -9.74
CA ILE A 336 1.47 8.24 -10.34
C ILE A 336 2.06 7.69 -11.63
N ASP A 337 1.91 8.44 -12.71
CA ASP A 337 2.43 8.11 -14.03
C ASP A 337 3.37 9.23 -14.52
N PRO A 338 4.68 9.06 -14.35
CA PRO A 338 5.64 10.07 -14.75
C PRO A 338 5.74 10.24 -16.26
N GLN A 339 5.35 9.23 -17.05
CA GLN A 339 5.38 9.30 -18.51
C GLN A 339 4.24 10.14 -19.07
N GLN A 340 3.09 10.13 -18.38
CA GLN A 340 1.93 10.93 -18.75
C GLN A 340 1.82 12.23 -17.95
N ASP A 341 2.74 12.44 -17.01
CA ASP A 341 2.71 13.55 -16.07
C ASP A 341 1.37 13.66 -15.35
N MET A 342 0.93 12.59 -14.72
CA MET A 342 -0.35 12.58 -14.02
C MET A 342 -0.31 11.76 -12.74
N PHE A 343 -1.24 12.09 -11.83
CA PHE A 343 -1.56 11.25 -10.68
C PHE A 343 -3.07 11.18 -10.43
N VAL A 344 -3.47 10.08 -9.80
CA VAL A 344 -4.85 9.88 -9.31
C VAL A 344 -4.77 9.41 -7.87
N ILE A 345 -5.53 10.08 -7.01
CA ILE A 345 -5.67 9.77 -5.58
C ILE A 345 -7.15 9.52 -5.31
N MET A 346 -7.45 8.43 -4.60
CA MET A 346 -8.79 8.12 -4.13
C MET A 346 -8.74 7.81 -2.64
N LEU A 347 -9.50 8.54 -1.83
CA LEU A 347 -9.68 8.30 -0.41
C LEU A 347 -11.17 8.09 -0.13
N THR A 348 -11.53 7.07 0.63
CA THR A 348 -12.93 6.73 0.86
C THR A 348 -13.22 6.32 2.31
N ARG A 349 -14.44 6.52 2.73
CA ARG A 349 -15.06 5.84 3.86
C ARG A 349 -15.57 4.48 3.40
N ARG A 350 -14.67 3.51 3.34
CA ARG A 350 -15.02 2.14 2.94
C ARG A 350 -15.89 1.49 4.01
N VAL A 351 -17.02 0.87 3.62
CA VAL A 351 -17.96 0.19 4.52
C VAL A 351 -17.98 -1.31 4.31
N ASP A 352 -17.95 -1.80 3.08
CA ASP A 352 -17.88 -3.24 2.81
C ASP A 352 -16.43 -3.72 2.63
N TYR A 353 -15.89 -4.32 3.68
CA TYR A 353 -14.54 -4.92 3.66
C TYR A 353 -14.52 -6.34 3.12
N ARG A 354 -15.68 -6.98 2.94
CA ARG A 354 -15.78 -8.36 2.45
C ARG A 354 -15.76 -8.42 0.92
N ASN A 355 -16.29 -7.40 0.26
CA ASN A 355 -16.38 -7.33 -1.20
C ASN A 355 -15.12 -6.69 -1.81
N VAL A 356 -13.98 -7.37 -1.64
CA VAL A 356 -12.68 -6.89 -2.15
C VAL A 356 -12.67 -6.77 -3.68
N HIS A 357 -13.39 -7.68 -4.37
CA HIS A 357 -13.44 -7.69 -5.82
C HIS A 357 -14.09 -6.41 -6.37
N ASN A 358 -15.29 -6.08 -5.92
CA ASN A 358 -16.02 -4.89 -6.38
C ASN A 358 -15.29 -3.61 -5.96
N PHE A 359 -14.67 -3.60 -4.79
CA PHE A 359 -13.89 -2.46 -4.34
C PHE A 359 -12.66 -2.22 -5.23
N ASN A 360 -11.94 -3.26 -5.62
CA ASN A 360 -10.83 -3.14 -6.57
C ASN A 360 -11.30 -2.77 -7.97
N GLN A 361 -12.51 -3.18 -8.36
CA GLN A 361 -13.13 -2.74 -9.61
C GLN A 361 -13.45 -1.23 -9.58
N LEU A 362 -13.97 -0.71 -8.45
CA LEU A 362 -14.16 0.74 -8.24
C LEU A 362 -12.83 1.49 -8.44
N ARG A 363 -11.75 1.08 -7.75
CA ARG A 363 -10.43 1.70 -7.91
C ARG A 363 -9.95 1.70 -9.36
N ARG A 364 -10.11 0.56 -10.03
CA ARG A 364 -9.73 0.39 -11.43
C ARG A 364 -10.52 1.34 -12.34
N ASN A 365 -11.83 1.44 -12.14
CA ASN A 365 -12.70 2.31 -12.92
C ASN A 365 -12.32 3.78 -12.70
N VAL A 366 -12.11 4.18 -11.45
CA VAL A 366 -11.67 5.54 -11.11
C VAL A 366 -10.36 5.89 -11.82
N SER A 367 -9.34 5.04 -11.72
CA SER A 367 -8.05 5.29 -12.39
C SER A 367 -8.18 5.30 -13.92
N THR A 368 -9.01 4.42 -14.49
CA THR A 368 -9.22 4.38 -15.95
C THR A 368 -9.94 5.63 -16.46
N VAL A 369 -11.03 6.03 -15.77
CA VAL A 369 -11.83 7.22 -16.14
C VAL A 369 -11.00 8.49 -15.97
N ALA A 370 -10.31 8.63 -14.83
CA ALA A 370 -9.43 9.78 -14.60
C ALA A 370 -8.36 9.92 -15.69
N ALA A 371 -7.74 8.82 -16.12
CA ALA A 371 -6.73 8.85 -17.17
C ALA A 371 -7.35 9.12 -18.57
N ALA A 372 -8.57 8.67 -18.83
CA ALA A 372 -9.28 8.97 -20.06
C ALA A 372 -9.64 10.48 -20.13
N ASP A 373 -10.23 11.00 -19.07
CA ASP A 373 -10.61 12.41 -18.98
C ASP A 373 -9.38 13.34 -19.02
N PHE A 374 -8.25 12.90 -18.42
CA PHE A 374 -6.97 13.63 -18.48
C PHE A 374 -6.39 13.73 -19.89
N ARG A 375 -6.53 12.67 -20.70
CA ARG A 375 -6.00 12.63 -22.07
C ARG A 375 -6.89 13.34 -23.08
N GLY A 376 -8.19 13.30 -22.86
CA GLY A 376 -9.20 13.64 -23.88
C GLY A 376 -9.66 15.08 -23.87
N GLY A 377 -9.34 15.88 -22.83
CA GLY A 377 -9.78 17.28 -22.72
C GLY A 377 -11.13 17.53 -23.39
N ALA A 378 -12.25 17.21 -22.74
CA ALA A 378 -13.62 17.50 -23.15
C ALA A 378 -13.98 17.14 -24.62
N GLY A 379 -14.45 15.95 -24.89
CA GLY A 379 -15.01 15.68 -26.23
C GLY A 379 -15.88 14.46 -26.41
N ASP A 380 -15.63 13.38 -25.71
CA ASP A 380 -16.48 12.19 -25.88
C ASP A 380 -16.94 11.67 -24.51
N GLU A 381 -18.27 11.70 -24.30
CA GLU A 381 -18.90 10.87 -23.28
C GLU A 381 -18.41 9.44 -23.50
N VAL A 382 -17.56 8.93 -22.61
CA VAL A 382 -17.26 7.48 -22.56
C VAL A 382 -18.59 6.82 -22.28
N PRO A 383 -19.24 6.13 -23.24
CA PRO A 383 -20.57 5.60 -23.03
C PRO A 383 -20.52 4.61 -21.86
N VAL A 384 -21.43 4.79 -20.92
CA VAL A 384 -21.63 3.84 -19.79
C VAL A 384 -21.82 2.39 -20.30
N VAL A 385 -22.23 2.24 -21.54
CA VAL A 385 -22.39 0.96 -22.25
C VAL A 385 -21.06 0.25 -22.52
N GLU A 386 -19.95 0.98 -22.75
CA GLU A 386 -18.63 0.34 -22.89
C GLU A 386 -18.07 -0.15 -21.55
N ALA A 387 -18.46 0.46 -20.45
CA ALA A 387 -18.15 -0.07 -19.12
C ALA A 387 -18.81 -1.46 -18.88
N GLU A 388 -19.98 -1.73 -19.46
CA GLU A 388 -20.63 -3.05 -19.38
C GLU A 388 -20.00 -4.07 -20.34
N VAL A 389 -19.62 -3.67 -21.56
CA VAL A 389 -18.92 -4.54 -22.51
C VAL A 389 -17.49 -4.82 -22.05
N MET A 390 -16.81 -3.84 -21.45
CA MET A 390 -15.52 -4.05 -20.77
C MET A 390 -15.69 -4.92 -19.53
N LYS A 391 -16.81 -4.81 -18.79
CA LYS A 391 -17.17 -5.70 -17.69
C LYS A 391 -17.18 -7.17 -18.12
N ALA A 392 -17.79 -7.50 -19.24
CA ALA A 392 -17.86 -8.87 -19.76
C ALA A 392 -16.49 -9.38 -20.25
N ARG A 393 -15.70 -8.55 -20.93
CA ARG A 393 -14.35 -8.92 -21.42
C ARG A 393 -13.32 -9.02 -20.30
N VAL A 394 -13.38 -8.16 -19.28
CA VAL A 394 -12.50 -8.18 -18.12
C VAL A 394 -12.85 -9.32 -17.16
N ILE A 395 -14.15 -9.64 -16.97
CA ILE A 395 -14.58 -10.81 -16.21
C ILE A 395 -14.06 -12.08 -16.89
N ALA A 396 -14.11 -12.18 -18.21
CA ALA A 396 -13.58 -13.31 -18.95
C ALA A 396 -12.05 -13.42 -18.85
N ALA A 397 -11.30 -12.32 -18.94
CA ALA A 397 -9.85 -12.31 -18.81
C ALA A 397 -9.39 -12.57 -17.37
N SER A 398 -10.05 -11.97 -16.38
CA SER A 398 -9.74 -12.18 -14.95
C SER A 398 -10.11 -13.58 -14.48
N THR A 399 -11.21 -14.15 -14.97
CA THR A 399 -11.61 -15.54 -14.67
C THR A 399 -10.67 -16.55 -15.32
N ALA A 400 -10.12 -16.24 -16.49
CA ALA A 400 -9.14 -17.08 -17.16
C ALA A 400 -7.78 -17.04 -16.44
N ALA A 401 -7.35 -15.87 -15.95
CA ALA A 401 -6.14 -15.71 -15.15
C ALA A 401 -6.26 -16.41 -13.77
N PHE A 402 -7.42 -16.28 -13.11
CA PHE A 402 -7.70 -16.94 -11.82
C PHE A 402 -7.84 -18.46 -11.91
N ARG A 403 -8.28 -19.01 -13.05
CA ARG A 403 -8.35 -20.48 -13.24
C ARG A 403 -6.98 -21.14 -13.40
N LYS A 404 -5.93 -20.38 -13.71
CA LYS A 404 -4.55 -20.89 -13.86
C LYS A 404 -3.68 -20.79 -12.61
N GLU A 405 -4.15 -20.15 -11.55
CA GLU A 405 -3.40 -19.99 -10.29
C GLU A 405 -3.81 -21.07 -9.26
N PRO A 406 -2.85 -21.73 -8.60
CA PRO A 406 -3.16 -22.73 -7.57
C PRO A 406 -3.79 -22.08 -6.34
N ARG A 407 -4.74 -22.77 -5.72
CA ARG A 407 -5.56 -22.39 -4.54
C ARG A 407 -4.81 -21.76 -3.35
N ARG A 408 -3.47 -21.70 -3.35
CA ARG A 408 -2.64 -21.11 -2.29
C ARG A 408 -2.70 -19.57 -2.22
N PHE A 409 -3.06 -18.90 -3.30
CA PHE A 409 -3.13 -17.43 -3.34
C PHE A 409 -4.38 -16.83 -2.68
N ARG A 410 -5.40 -17.65 -2.37
CA ARG A 410 -6.64 -17.15 -1.75
C ARG A 410 -6.49 -16.71 -0.29
N LEU A 411 -5.44 -17.15 0.42
CA LEU A 411 -5.26 -16.82 1.85
C LEU A 411 -4.51 -15.50 2.10
N ALA A 412 -3.69 -15.05 1.18
CA ALA A 412 -2.93 -13.81 1.35
C ALA A 412 -3.76 -12.52 1.17
N LEU A 413 -4.95 -12.63 0.58
CA LEU A 413 -5.88 -11.50 0.39
C LEU A 413 -6.83 -11.27 1.58
N PHE A 414 -6.88 -12.20 2.53
CA PHE A 414 -7.76 -12.14 3.69
C PHE A 414 -6.93 -12.17 4.97
N GLY A 415 -6.37 -11.03 5.35
CA GLY A 415 -5.94 -10.80 6.72
C GLY A 415 -7.16 -10.94 7.64
N HIS A 416 -7.03 -11.84 8.60
CA HIS A 416 -7.88 -12.05 9.75
C HIS A 416 -9.29 -12.63 9.53
N ARG A 417 -9.36 -13.93 9.54
CA ARG A 417 -10.51 -14.66 10.06
C ARG A 417 -10.13 -15.32 11.38
N ASP A 418 -11.01 -15.16 12.36
CA ASP A 418 -11.13 -16.01 13.54
C ASP A 418 -11.37 -17.47 13.08
N ASP A 419 -10.31 -18.24 12.90
CA ASP A 419 -10.36 -19.62 12.43
C ASP A 419 -10.56 -20.59 13.60
N ARG A 420 -11.72 -20.53 14.23
CA ARG A 420 -12.16 -21.63 15.10
C ARG A 420 -13.18 -22.58 14.44
N ARG A 421 -13.43 -22.51 13.12
CA ARG A 421 -14.44 -23.35 12.45
C ARG A 421 -14.08 -23.92 11.07
N ALA A 422 -12.84 -24.09 10.70
CA ALA A 422 -12.47 -24.67 9.40
C ALA A 422 -11.62 -25.95 9.49
N ALA A 423 -11.81 -26.76 10.54
CA ALA A 423 -11.24 -28.10 10.62
C ALA A 423 -12.31 -29.16 10.30
N LYS A 424 -13.04 -29.01 9.19
CA LYS A 424 -13.83 -30.09 8.57
C LYS A 424 -13.84 -29.90 7.07
N CYS A 425 -12.76 -30.25 6.41
CA CYS A 425 -12.78 -30.53 4.99
C CYS A 425 -12.66 -32.03 4.77
N SER A 426 -13.80 -32.60 4.39
CA SER A 426 -14.04 -33.97 4.00
C SER A 426 -13.05 -34.47 2.97
N VAL A 427 -12.42 -35.57 3.28
CA VAL A 427 -11.83 -36.50 2.30
C VAL A 427 -12.97 -37.15 1.56
N LYS A 428 -13.08 -36.98 0.24
CA LYS A 428 -13.92 -37.82 -0.63
C LYS A 428 -13.21 -39.13 -0.87
N PRO A 429 -13.90 -40.27 -0.71
CA PRO A 429 -13.35 -41.57 -1.06
C PRO A 429 -13.57 -41.85 -2.56
N GLY A 430 -12.53 -42.30 -3.22
CA GLY A 430 -12.58 -42.78 -4.57
C GLY A 430 -11.40 -43.65 -4.91
N ARG A 431 -11.49 -44.95 -4.61
CA ARG A 431 -11.31 -46.08 -5.53
C ARG A 431 -11.09 -47.39 -4.79
N ARG A 432 -11.84 -48.40 -5.28
CA ARG A 432 -11.77 -49.81 -5.00
C ARG A 432 -10.35 -50.36 -5.07
N VAL A 433 -10.00 -51.25 -4.17
CA VAL A 433 -9.24 -52.49 -4.48
C VAL A 433 -9.47 -53.51 -3.39
N VAL A 434 -10.16 -54.60 -3.79
CA VAL A 434 -9.89 -56.02 -3.59
C VAL A 434 -9.60 -56.58 -2.21
N GLN A 435 -10.40 -57.58 -1.87
CA GLN A 435 -10.38 -58.48 -0.75
C GLN A 435 -9.06 -59.21 -0.53
N ALA A 436 -8.68 -59.37 0.75
CA ALA A 436 -8.07 -60.61 1.22
C ALA A 436 -8.50 -60.88 2.66
N ARG A 437 -8.86 -62.13 2.88
CA ARG A 437 -9.46 -62.75 4.08
C ARG A 437 -8.39 -63.14 5.12
N ALA A 438 -8.94 -63.39 6.32
CA ALA A 438 -8.44 -64.17 7.46
C ALA A 438 -7.74 -63.35 8.54
N GLY A 439 -8.07 -63.38 9.83
CA GLY A 439 -8.72 -64.31 10.71
C GLY A 439 -8.12 -64.14 12.09
N HIS A 440 -8.96 -64.36 13.09
CA HIS A 440 -8.63 -64.62 14.50
C HIS A 440 -8.67 -63.49 15.55
N ARG A 441 -9.74 -63.53 16.27
CA ARG A 441 -10.01 -63.55 17.74
C ARG A 441 -8.93 -62.97 18.69
N GLY A 442 -9.39 -62.06 19.55
CA GLY A 442 -8.79 -61.73 20.84
C GLY A 442 -9.60 -60.69 21.58
N LYS A 443 -10.52 -61.11 22.43
CA LYS A 443 -11.21 -60.31 23.46
C LYS A 443 -10.21 -59.79 24.49
N ILE A 444 -10.28 -58.53 24.89
CA ILE A 444 -9.97 -58.10 26.25
C ILE A 444 -10.92 -56.99 26.66
N THR A 445 -11.45 -57.19 27.84
CA THR A 445 -12.56 -56.51 28.50
C THR A 445 -12.19 -55.17 29.09
N ALA A 446 -13.20 -54.31 29.16
CA ALA A 446 -13.23 -53.05 29.89
C ALA A 446 -13.15 -53.24 31.40
N LYS A 447 -12.55 -52.26 32.09
CA LYS A 447 -12.82 -52.00 33.49
C LYS A 447 -12.99 -50.49 33.71
N VAL A 448 -14.23 -50.15 34.05
CA VAL A 448 -14.69 -48.88 34.58
C VAL A 448 -14.33 -48.87 36.06
N ALA A 449 -13.81 -47.77 36.56
CA ALA A 449 -13.85 -47.46 38.00
C ALA A 449 -14.36 -46.04 38.19
N LYS A 450 -15.58 -45.96 38.67
CA LYS A 450 -16.16 -44.84 39.43
C LYS A 450 -15.47 -44.81 40.80
N ASN A 451 -15.24 -43.62 41.32
CA ASN A 451 -15.43 -43.37 42.74
C ASN A 451 -15.88 -41.92 43.01
N GLU A 452 -16.90 -41.92 43.81
CA GLU A 452 -17.67 -40.81 44.34
C GLU A 452 -17.07 -40.25 45.65
N THR A 453 -17.64 -39.10 46.01
CA THR A 453 -17.83 -38.55 47.37
C THR A 453 -16.60 -37.85 47.98
N GLY A 454 -16.74 -36.72 48.64
CA GLY A 454 -17.84 -36.03 49.31
C GLY A 454 -17.36 -34.73 49.91
N LYS A 455 -18.26 -33.82 50.00
CA LYS A 455 -18.64 -32.86 51.04
C LYS A 455 -17.64 -32.60 52.19
N THR A 456 -17.37 -31.38 52.63
CA THR A 456 -18.22 -30.51 53.44
C THR A 456 -17.47 -29.24 53.89
N ARG A 457 -18.18 -28.14 53.82
CA ARG A 457 -18.50 -27.09 54.83
C ARG A 457 -17.41 -26.28 55.55
N ALA A 458 -17.60 -24.98 55.39
CA ALA A 458 -17.81 -23.94 56.39
C ALA A 458 -16.56 -23.43 57.13
N GLY A 459 -16.36 -22.21 57.26
CA GLY A 459 -17.10 -21.09 57.69
C GLY A 459 -16.21 -19.95 58.15
N VAL A 460 -16.72 -18.82 58.00
CA VAL A 460 -16.87 -17.75 58.99
C VAL A 460 -15.72 -16.77 59.27
N LYS A 461 -16.01 -15.55 58.79
CA LYS A 461 -15.97 -14.25 59.52
C LYS A 461 -14.64 -13.58 59.89
N LYS A 462 -14.57 -12.42 59.39
CA LYS A 462 -14.72 -11.08 60.00
C LYS A 462 -13.43 -10.30 60.30
N ARG A 463 -13.43 -9.14 59.72
CA ARG A 463 -13.33 -7.78 60.25
C ARG A 463 -11.99 -7.09 60.41
N ARG A 464 -12.01 -5.92 59.78
CA ARG A 464 -11.60 -4.57 60.30
C ARG A 464 -10.10 -4.34 60.50
N THR A 465 -9.51 -3.23 60.23
CA THR A 465 -9.88 -1.81 60.06
C THR A 465 -8.61 -1.04 59.75
N LEU A 466 -8.74 0.03 58.99
CA LEU A 466 -8.11 1.35 59.16
C LEU A 466 -6.63 1.38 59.58
N SER A 467 -5.74 2.16 58.95
CA SER A 467 -5.74 3.61 58.73
C SER A 467 -4.40 4.05 58.15
N ARG A 468 -4.48 5.05 57.34
CA ARG A 468 -3.69 6.29 57.29
C ARG A 468 -2.15 6.20 57.51
N SER A 469 -1.43 6.53 56.50
CA SER A 469 -0.72 7.80 56.36
C SER A 469 -0.26 7.95 54.90
#